data_c52451e0046f4d3f325da5ea866a4c95
#
_entry.id   c52451e0046f4d3f325da5ea866a4c95
#
_cell.length_a   1.000
_cell.length_b   1.000
_cell.length_c   1.000
_cell.angle_alpha   90.00
_cell.angle_beta   90.00
_cell.angle_gamma   90.00
#
_symmetry.space_group_name_H-M   'P 1'
#
loop_
_entity.id
_entity.type
_entity.pdbx_description
1 polymer ?
#
loop_
_entity_poly.entity_id
_entity_poly.type
_entity_poly.pdbx_seq_one_letter_code
_entity_poly.pdbx_strand_id
1 'polypeptide(L)'
;EEIGTPNYAMITHSYAMLSRYLKREDDAKKYLMMSAIADIQNATRETASLQALALIQYEENNLADAFKFTQSAIDDVVSSGIHFRAMEIYKFYSISNTAYQTEEARSKSNLITFLISTSVSLFLLIVLVVFIYIQMKKTLRMKRALAQSNEELLRLNDKLNSMNSEL
;
A
#
# COMPACT_ATOMS: atom_id res chain seq x y z
N GLU A 1 24.54 34.92 -4.82
CA GLU A 1 23.21 35.56 -4.71
C GLU A 1 22.51 35.09 -3.46
N GLU A 2 21.68 35.97 -2.87
CA GLU A 2 20.90 35.60 -1.68
C GLU A 2 19.92 34.47 -1.97
N ILE A 3 19.99 33.42 -1.17
CA ILE A 3 19.10 32.26 -1.25
C ILE A 3 17.65 32.74 -1.04
N GLY A 4 16.73 32.28 -1.92
CA GLY A 4 15.31 32.60 -1.80
C GLY A 4 14.86 33.88 -2.53
N THR A 5 15.70 34.51 -3.32
CA THR A 5 15.29 35.64 -4.18
C THR A 5 14.73 35.18 -5.52
N PRO A 6 13.93 36.00 -6.25
CA PRO A 6 13.48 35.67 -7.62
C PRO A 6 14.64 35.41 -8.60
N ASN A 7 15.75 36.13 -8.48
CA ASN A 7 16.94 35.87 -9.28
C ASN A 7 17.55 34.51 -8.96
N TYR A 8 17.56 34.10 -7.69
CA TYR A 8 18.00 32.79 -7.27
C TYR A 8 17.14 31.67 -7.90
N ALA A 9 15.81 31.85 -7.93
CA ALA A 9 14.90 30.91 -8.58
C ALA A 9 15.20 30.76 -10.07
N MET A 10 15.39 31.85 -10.80
CA MET A 10 15.70 31.82 -12.23
C MET A 10 17.06 31.16 -12.51
N ILE A 11 18.07 31.42 -11.71
CA ILE A 11 19.41 30.85 -11.88
C ILE A 11 19.39 29.35 -11.59
N THR A 12 18.77 28.94 -10.48
CA THR A 12 18.64 27.51 -10.14
C THR A 12 17.83 26.75 -11.18
N HIS A 13 16.77 27.35 -11.74
CA HIS A 13 16.05 26.77 -12.89
C HIS A 13 16.97 26.57 -14.10
N SER A 14 17.80 27.56 -14.42
CA SER A 14 18.74 27.48 -15.55
C SER A 14 19.79 26.37 -15.33
N TYR A 15 20.31 26.22 -14.12
CA TYR A 15 21.21 25.12 -13.74
C TYR A 15 20.52 23.76 -13.85
N ALA A 16 19.25 23.68 -13.48
CA ALA A 16 18.47 22.46 -13.63
C ALA A 16 18.34 22.04 -15.10
N MET A 17 18.00 22.98 -15.99
CA MET A 17 17.90 22.72 -17.42
C MET A 17 19.24 22.28 -18.02
N LEU A 18 20.35 22.90 -17.61
CA LEU A 18 21.68 22.48 -18.01
C LEU A 18 22.03 21.07 -17.50
N SER A 19 21.67 20.76 -16.27
CA SER A 19 21.88 19.43 -15.67
C SER A 19 21.10 18.36 -16.42
N ARG A 20 19.86 18.61 -16.83
CA ARG A 20 19.08 17.69 -17.69
C ARG A 20 19.74 17.49 -19.03
N TYR A 21 20.22 18.55 -19.66
CA TYR A 21 20.95 18.44 -20.92
C TYR A 21 22.20 17.56 -20.80
N LEU A 22 22.89 17.65 -19.66
CA LEU A 22 24.07 16.83 -19.33
C LEU A 22 23.72 15.43 -18.80
N LYS A 23 22.43 15.04 -18.77
CA LYS A 23 21.91 13.79 -18.24
C LYS A 23 22.25 13.54 -16.77
N ARG A 24 22.32 14.60 -15.97
CA ARG A 24 22.56 14.58 -14.54
C ARG A 24 21.24 14.79 -13.81
N GLU A 25 20.40 13.75 -13.81
CA GLU A 25 19.01 13.82 -13.36
C GLU A 25 18.87 14.22 -11.87
N ASP A 26 19.72 13.73 -10.99
CA ASP A 26 19.68 14.06 -9.56
C ASP A 26 20.00 15.54 -9.31
N ASP A 27 20.99 16.09 -10.02
CA ASP A 27 21.31 17.52 -9.95
C ASP A 27 20.18 18.38 -10.51
N ALA A 28 19.59 17.95 -11.63
CA ALA A 28 18.47 18.63 -12.23
C ALA A 28 17.26 18.70 -11.27
N LYS A 29 16.92 17.57 -10.64
CA LYS A 29 15.84 17.48 -9.66
C LYS A 29 16.11 18.37 -8.46
N LYS A 30 17.34 18.35 -7.92
CA LYS A 30 17.77 19.22 -6.82
C LYS A 30 17.59 20.71 -7.15
N TYR A 31 18.10 21.16 -8.29
CA TYR A 31 18.01 22.55 -8.68
C TYR A 31 16.57 23.00 -9.01
N LEU A 32 15.74 22.12 -9.57
CA LEU A 32 14.32 22.38 -9.76
C LEU A 32 13.59 22.57 -8.43
N MET A 33 13.88 21.74 -7.42
CA MET A 33 13.31 21.91 -6.09
C MET A 33 13.72 23.24 -5.46
N MET A 34 14.99 23.64 -5.58
CA MET A 34 15.50 24.91 -5.05
C MET A 34 14.80 26.09 -5.73
N SER A 35 14.61 26.02 -7.06
CA SER A 35 13.88 27.03 -7.83
C SER A 35 12.41 27.11 -7.41
N ALA A 36 11.71 25.99 -7.33
CA ALA A 36 10.29 25.96 -6.96
C ALA A 36 10.06 26.50 -5.53
N ILE A 37 10.95 26.17 -4.59
CA ILE A 37 10.89 26.70 -3.21
C ILE A 37 11.07 28.22 -3.20
N ALA A 38 12.05 28.74 -3.96
CA ALA A 38 12.28 30.17 -4.06
C ALA A 38 11.10 30.91 -4.71
N ASP A 39 10.48 30.34 -5.73
CA ASP A 39 9.28 30.89 -6.37
C ASP A 39 8.11 30.98 -5.37
N ILE A 40 7.88 29.92 -4.58
CA ILE A 40 6.83 29.89 -3.55
C ILE A 40 7.10 30.94 -2.48
N GLN A 41 8.34 31.03 -1.99
CA GLN A 41 8.73 32.00 -0.95
C GLN A 41 8.57 33.46 -1.38
N ASN A 42 8.77 33.73 -2.66
CA ASN A 42 8.61 35.06 -3.23
C ASN A 42 7.20 35.36 -3.74
N ALA A 43 6.24 34.44 -3.54
CA ALA A 43 4.92 34.51 -4.13
C ALA A 43 4.97 34.74 -5.67
N THR A 44 6.04 34.29 -6.30
CA THR A 44 6.22 34.31 -7.74
C THR A 44 5.42 33.16 -8.34
N ARG A 45 4.42 33.48 -9.15
CA ARG A 45 3.56 32.46 -9.78
C ARG A 45 4.20 31.91 -11.05
N GLU A 46 5.49 31.57 -10.97
CA GLU A 46 6.22 30.92 -12.06
C GLU A 46 6.11 29.40 -11.89
N THR A 47 5.53 28.74 -12.85
CA THR A 47 5.16 27.31 -12.73
C THR A 47 6.15 26.38 -13.41
N ALA A 48 7.17 26.91 -14.10
CA ALA A 48 8.08 26.10 -14.92
C ALA A 48 8.83 25.04 -14.13
N SER A 49 9.28 25.36 -12.91
CA SER A 49 10.00 24.41 -12.05
C SER A 49 9.10 23.32 -11.52
N LEU A 50 7.86 23.66 -11.12
CA LEU A 50 6.86 22.67 -10.66
C LEU A 50 6.43 21.73 -11.80
N GLN A 51 6.26 22.26 -13.02
CA GLN A 51 5.93 21.45 -14.20
C GLN A 51 7.06 20.47 -14.54
N ALA A 52 8.31 20.93 -14.50
CA ALA A 52 9.47 20.07 -14.76
C ALA A 52 9.62 18.98 -13.69
N LEU A 53 9.38 19.31 -12.41
CA LEU A 53 9.36 18.32 -11.32
C LEU A 53 8.23 17.31 -11.50
N ALA A 54 7.03 17.77 -11.87
CA ALA A 54 5.90 16.88 -12.13
C ALA A 54 6.22 15.86 -13.23
N LEU A 55 6.87 16.31 -14.30
CA LEU A 55 7.27 15.44 -15.41
C LEU A 55 8.32 14.40 -14.95
N ILE A 56 9.34 14.82 -14.21
CA ILE A 56 10.35 13.90 -13.67
C ILE A 56 9.70 12.86 -12.75
N GLN A 57 8.82 13.28 -11.83
CA GLN A 57 8.13 12.33 -10.95
C GLN A 57 7.25 11.35 -11.73
N TYR A 58 6.61 11.81 -12.80
CA TYR A 58 5.83 10.95 -13.67
C TYR A 58 6.70 9.91 -14.40
N GLU A 59 7.85 10.32 -14.95
CA GLU A 59 8.84 9.43 -15.58
C GLU A 59 9.42 8.41 -14.61
N GLU A 60 9.59 8.78 -13.33
CA GLU A 60 10.01 7.90 -12.23
C GLU A 60 8.87 6.99 -11.70
N ASN A 61 7.67 7.06 -12.30
CA ASN A 61 6.47 6.35 -11.86
C ASN A 61 5.99 6.72 -10.44
N ASN A 62 6.39 7.88 -9.93
CA ASN A 62 5.90 8.45 -8.69
C ASN A 62 4.66 9.33 -8.97
N LEU A 63 3.56 8.66 -9.28
CA LEU A 63 2.32 9.29 -9.75
C LEU A 63 1.70 10.23 -8.71
N ALA A 64 1.89 9.94 -7.41
CA ALA A 64 1.33 10.76 -6.33
C ALA A 64 1.98 12.16 -6.29
N ASP A 65 3.31 12.23 -6.36
CA ASP A 65 4.01 13.51 -6.35
C ASP A 65 3.91 14.22 -7.70
N ALA A 66 3.91 13.49 -8.81
CA ALA A 66 3.61 14.06 -10.14
C ALA A 66 2.25 14.77 -10.14
N PHE A 67 1.22 14.14 -9.57
CA PHE A 67 -0.11 14.74 -9.46
C PHE A 67 -0.12 15.98 -8.57
N LYS A 68 0.53 15.95 -7.38
CA LYS A 68 0.62 17.10 -6.47
C LYS A 68 1.30 18.29 -7.11
N PHE A 69 2.46 18.08 -7.73
CA PHE A 69 3.18 19.17 -8.41
C PHE A 69 2.40 19.74 -9.59
N THR A 70 1.70 18.87 -10.34
CA THR A 70 0.83 19.33 -11.44
C THR A 70 -0.33 20.16 -10.89
N GLN A 71 -0.97 19.75 -9.81
CA GLN A 71 -2.07 20.51 -9.21
C GLN A 71 -1.60 21.87 -8.70
N SER A 72 -0.47 21.93 -8.00
CA SER A 72 0.12 23.21 -7.57
C SER A 72 0.42 24.14 -8.74
N ALA A 73 0.96 23.60 -9.85
CA ALA A 73 1.23 24.39 -11.05
C ALA A 73 -0.06 24.92 -11.71
N ILE A 74 -1.15 24.16 -11.69
CA ILE A 74 -2.47 24.60 -12.19
C ILE A 74 -3.03 25.73 -11.33
N ASP A 75 -3.01 25.58 -10.01
CA ASP A 75 -3.53 26.56 -9.07
C ASP A 75 -2.82 27.92 -9.25
N ASP A 76 -1.50 27.89 -9.47
CA ASP A 76 -0.71 29.08 -9.77
C ASP A 76 -1.07 29.72 -11.13
N VAL A 77 -1.24 28.92 -12.19
CA VAL A 77 -1.64 29.43 -13.52
C VAL A 77 -3.03 30.03 -13.50
N VAL A 78 -3.99 29.37 -12.85
CA VAL A 78 -5.37 29.87 -12.74
C VAL A 78 -5.40 31.18 -11.98
N SER A 79 -4.65 31.28 -10.88
CA SER A 79 -4.58 32.48 -10.06
C SER A 79 -3.82 33.66 -10.72
N SER A 80 -2.88 33.37 -11.65
CA SER A 80 -2.10 34.40 -12.37
C SER A 80 -2.80 34.94 -13.62
N GLY A 81 -3.87 34.29 -14.09
CA GLY A 81 -4.58 34.68 -15.32
C GLY A 81 -3.82 34.43 -16.63
N ILE A 82 -2.72 33.70 -16.62
CA ILE A 82 -1.89 33.39 -17.79
C ILE A 82 -2.47 32.19 -18.54
N HIS A 83 -3.31 32.44 -19.54
CA HIS A 83 -4.06 31.37 -20.23
C HIS A 83 -3.22 30.53 -21.20
N PHE A 84 -2.10 31.05 -21.72
CA PHE A 84 -1.32 30.36 -22.76
C PHE A 84 -0.69 29.05 -22.29
N ARG A 85 -0.18 28.99 -21.07
CA ARG A 85 0.42 27.76 -20.49
C ARG A 85 -0.61 26.79 -19.91
N ALA A 86 -1.85 27.24 -19.73
CA ALA A 86 -2.91 26.43 -19.12
C ALA A 86 -3.23 25.16 -19.94
N MET A 87 -3.22 25.24 -21.28
CA MET A 87 -3.63 24.10 -22.11
C MET A 87 -2.65 22.92 -22.06
N GLU A 88 -1.35 23.16 -21.98
CA GLU A 88 -0.34 22.11 -21.85
C GLU A 88 -0.41 21.45 -20.46
N ILE A 89 -0.57 22.28 -19.43
CA ILE A 89 -0.74 21.81 -18.05
C ILE A 89 -2.01 21.00 -17.90
N TYR A 90 -3.14 21.41 -18.48
CA TYR A 90 -4.38 20.66 -18.42
C TYR A 90 -4.30 19.29 -19.10
N LYS A 91 -3.58 19.18 -20.21
CA LYS A 91 -3.34 17.88 -20.87
C LYS A 91 -2.53 16.95 -19.95
N PHE A 92 -1.44 17.45 -19.39
CA PHE A 92 -0.60 16.70 -18.48
C PHE A 92 -1.36 16.33 -17.18
N TYR A 93 -2.17 17.25 -16.64
CA TYR A 93 -3.04 16.99 -15.50
C TYR A 93 -4.02 15.84 -15.77
N SER A 94 -4.66 15.83 -16.91
CA SER A 94 -5.59 14.76 -17.26
C SER A 94 -4.92 13.41 -17.28
N ILE A 95 -3.72 13.30 -17.86
CA ILE A 95 -2.93 12.07 -17.91
C ILE A 95 -2.48 11.65 -16.50
N SER A 96 -1.89 12.58 -15.77
CA SER A 96 -1.37 12.33 -14.40
C SER A 96 -2.50 11.97 -13.42
N ASN A 97 -3.64 12.65 -13.49
CA ASN A 97 -4.81 12.36 -12.67
C ASN A 97 -5.38 10.97 -12.98
N THR A 98 -5.51 10.61 -14.26
CA THR A 98 -6.00 9.29 -14.65
C THR A 98 -5.06 8.18 -14.17
N ALA A 99 -3.75 8.36 -14.33
CA ALA A 99 -2.76 7.42 -13.87
C ALA A 99 -2.78 7.27 -12.34
N TYR A 100 -2.84 8.37 -11.60
CA TYR A 100 -2.94 8.37 -10.14
C TYR A 100 -4.22 7.68 -9.65
N GLN A 101 -5.37 8.00 -10.23
CA GLN A 101 -6.65 7.39 -9.87
C GLN A 101 -6.69 5.89 -10.15
N THR A 102 -6.08 5.47 -11.27
CA THR A 102 -5.98 4.05 -11.62
C THR A 102 -5.12 3.30 -10.60
N GLU A 103 -3.98 3.86 -10.20
CA GLU A 103 -3.08 3.26 -9.23
C GLU A 103 -3.71 3.21 -7.82
N GLU A 104 -4.40 4.28 -7.41
CA GLU A 104 -5.15 4.31 -6.16
C GLU A 104 -6.27 3.26 -6.12
N ALA A 105 -7.04 3.14 -7.21
CA ALA A 105 -8.09 2.13 -7.33
C ALA A 105 -7.51 0.71 -7.28
N ARG A 106 -6.37 0.46 -7.95
CA ARG A 106 -5.66 -0.81 -7.91
C ARG A 106 -5.15 -1.16 -6.52
N SER A 107 -4.57 -0.20 -5.83
CA SER A 107 -4.09 -0.37 -4.44
C SER A 107 -5.24 -0.70 -3.49
N LYS A 108 -6.36 0.01 -3.57
CA LYS A 108 -7.58 -0.28 -2.80
C LYS A 108 -8.13 -1.67 -3.10
N SER A 109 -8.19 -2.06 -4.37
CA SER A 109 -8.64 -3.41 -4.79
C SER A 109 -7.75 -4.50 -4.21
N ASN A 110 -6.42 -4.33 -4.24
CA ASN A 110 -5.47 -5.27 -3.67
C ASN A 110 -5.64 -5.42 -2.14
N LEU A 111 -5.86 -4.31 -1.42
CA LEU A 111 -6.14 -4.32 0.02
C LEU A 111 -7.43 -5.09 0.34
N ILE A 112 -8.50 -4.86 -0.40
CA ILE A 112 -9.78 -5.55 -0.22
C ILE A 112 -9.60 -7.06 -0.47
N THR A 113 -8.91 -7.43 -1.54
CA THR A 113 -8.63 -8.83 -1.87
C THR A 113 -7.80 -9.50 -0.77
N PHE A 114 -6.79 -8.82 -0.23
CA PHE A 114 -5.99 -9.32 0.88
C PHE A 114 -6.83 -9.51 2.15
N LEU A 115 -7.69 -8.55 2.51
CA LEU A 115 -8.58 -8.64 3.66
C LEU A 115 -9.59 -9.79 3.54
N ILE A 116 -10.17 -9.99 2.36
CA ILE A 116 -11.08 -11.12 2.09
C ILE A 116 -10.33 -12.45 2.24
N SER A 117 -9.16 -12.57 1.63
CA SER A 117 -8.35 -13.79 1.68
C SER A 117 -7.95 -14.16 3.12
N THR A 118 -7.50 -13.18 3.92
CA THR A 118 -7.15 -13.40 5.33
C THR A 118 -8.36 -13.78 6.19
N SER A 119 -9.52 -13.16 5.93
CA SER A 119 -10.79 -13.48 6.62
C SER A 119 -11.24 -14.92 6.34
N VAL A 120 -11.20 -15.36 5.08
CA VAL A 120 -11.53 -16.75 4.68
C VAL A 120 -10.57 -17.74 5.33
N SER A 121 -9.27 -17.44 5.35
CA SER A 121 -8.26 -18.30 5.98
C SER A 121 -8.51 -18.45 7.48
N LEU A 122 -8.82 -17.37 8.18
CA LEU A 122 -9.15 -17.38 9.60
C LEU A 122 -10.40 -18.22 9.89
N PHE A 123 -11.43 -18.06 9.05
CA PHE A 123 -12.65 -18.86 9.17
C PHE A 123 -12.39 -20.37 9.04
N LEU A 124 -11.58 -20.76 8.06
CA LEU A 124 -11.18 -22.16 7.87
C LEU A 124 -10.42 -22.72 9.09
N LEU A 125 -9.53 -21.92 9.68
CA LEU A 125 -8.82 -22.30 10.91
C LEU A 125 -9.79 -22.57 12.08
N ILE A 126 -10.78 -21.69 12.26
CA ILE A 126 -11.80 -21.86 13.31
C ILE A 126 -12.58 -23.17 13.09
N VAL A 127 -13.02 -23.44 11.86
CA VAL A 127 -13.73 -24.67 11.52
C VAL A 127 -12.86 -25.91 11.83
N LEU A 128 -11.57 -25.86 11.50
CA LEU A 128 -10.64 -26.96 11.75
C LEU A 128 -10.45 -27.21 13.26
N VAL A 129 -10.31 -26.14 14.04
CA VAL A 129 -10.20 -26.26 15.52
C VAL A 129 -11.46 -26.89 16.13
N VAL A 130 -12.64 -26.44 15.69
CA VAL A 130 -13.93 -27.02 16.13
C VAL A 130 -14.02 -28.50 15.74
N PHE A 131 -13.62 -28.85 14.53
CA PHE A 131 -13.60 -30.24 14.07
C PHE A 131 -12.69 -31.11 14.94
N ILE A 132 -11.46 -30.66 15.19
CA ILE A 132 -10.51 -31.38 16.09
C ILE A 132 -11.10 -31.55 17.48
N TYR A 133 -11.72 -30.50 18.03
CA TYR A 133 -12.35 -30.57 19.36
C TYR A 133 -13.45 -31.63 19.41
N ILE A 134 -14.32 -31.71 18.41
CA ILE A 134 -15.38 -32.70 18.31
C ILE A 134 -14.78 -34.11 18.23
N GLN A 135 -13.75 -34.32 17.42
CA GLN A 135 -13.08 -35.62 17.27
C GLN A 135 -12.40 -36.05 18.58
N MET A 136 -11.73 -35.15 19.27
CA MET A 136 -11.13 -35.45 20.61
C MET A 136 -12.19 -35.89 21.61
N LYS A 137 -13.33 -35.18 21.66
CA LYS A 137 -14.44 -35.53 22.57
C LYS A 137 -15.03 -36.92 22.25
N LYS A 138 -15.17 -37.26 20.97
CA LYS A 138 -15.64 -38.57 20.49
C LYS A 138 -14.65 -39.67 20.90
N THR A 139 -13.37 -39.47 20.67
CA THR A 139 -12.31 -40.42 21.00
C THR A 139 -12.25 -40.66 22.52
N LEU A 140 -12.38 -39.61 23.33
CA LEU A 140 -12.38 -39.74 24.79
C LEU A 140 -13.60 -40.55 25.31
N ARG A 141 -14.77 -40.36 24.71
CA ARG A 141 -15.97 -41.14 25.01
C ARG A 141 -15.77 -42.61 24.66
N MET A 142 -15.22 -42.92 23.48
CA MET A 142 -14.94 -44.29 23.08
C MET A 142 -13.91 -44.95 23.99
N LYS A 143 -12.85 -44.27 24.42
CA LYS A 143 -11.86 -44.79 25.38
C LYS A 143 -12.49 -45.11 26.73
N ARG A 144 -13.39 -44.26 27.25
CA ARG A 144 -14.11 -44.51 28.51
C ARG A 144 -15.04 -45.73 28.40
N ALA A 145 -15.81 -45.83 27.30
CA ALA A 145 -16.67 -46.99 27.06
C ALA A 145 -15.88 -48.31 26.97
N LEU A 146 -14.74 -48.29 26.28
CA LEU A 146 -13.85 -49.45 26.19
C LEU A 146 -13.25 -49.84 27.54
N ALA A 147 -12.84 -48.87 28.35
CA ALA A 147 -12.33 -49.13 29.69
C ALA A 147 -13.40 -49.78 30.59
N GLN A 148 -14.65 -49.29 30.54
CA GLN A 148 -15.77 -49.88 31.29
C GLN A 148 -16.07 -51.31 30.81
N SER A 149 -16.09 -51.56 29.52
CA SER A 149 -16.31 -52.91 28.98
C SER A 149 -15.21 -53.88 29.37
N ASN A 150 -13.94 -53.44 29.36
CA ASN A 150 -12.83 -54.27 29.83
C ASN A 150 -12.92 -54.60 31.33
N GLU A 151 -13.33 -53.64 32.16
CA GLU A 151 -13.53 -53.87 33.60
C GLU A 151 -14.67 -54.88 33.85
N GLU A 152 -15.75 -54.80 33.11
CA GLU A 152 -16.86 -55.71 33.19
C GLU A 152 -16.45 -57.14 32.75
N LEU A 153 -15.68 -57.25 31.67
CA LEU A 153 -15.12 -58.54 31.24
C LEU A 153 -14.20 -59.17 32.28
N LEU A 154 -13.35 -58.37 32.95
CA LEU A 154 -12.51 -58.89 34.04
C LEU A 154 -13.34 -59.39 35.21
N ARG A 155 -14.37 -58.69 35.66
CA ARG A 155 -15.30 -59.10 36.71
C ARG A 155 -16.05 -60.36 36.34
N LEU A 156 -16.49 -60.50 35.10
CA LEU A 156 -17.15 -61.75 34.64
C LEU A 156 -16.18 -62.92 34.63
N ASN A 157 -14.94 -62.71 34.20
CA ASN A 157 -13.91 -63.77 34.19
C ASN A 157 -13.55 -64.21 35.61
N ASP A 158 -13.41 -63.29 36.56
CA ASP A 158 -13.14 -63.63 37.98
C ASP A 158 -14.31 -64.39 38.58
N LYS A 159 -15.55 -64.03 38.26
CA LYS A 159 -16.74 -64.76 38.72
C LYS A 159 -16.83 -66.14 38.10
N LEU A 160 -16.47 -66.33 36.83
CA LEU A 160 -16.40 -67.68 36.23
C LEU A 160 -15.33 -68.56 36.88
N ASN A 161 -14.15 -67.95 37.13
CA ASN A 161 -13.05 -68.69 37.80
C ASN A 161 -13.43 -69.11 39.22
N SER A 162 -14.11 -68.27 40.01
CA SER A 162 -14.58 -68.67 41.37
C SER A 162 -15.62 -69.77 41.32
N MET A 163 -16.58 -69.69 40.40
CA MET A 163 -17.58 -70.76 40.22
C MET A 163 -16.96 -72.07 39.77
N ASN A 164 -15.90 -72.04 38.96
CA ASN A 164 -15.22 -73.29 38.48
C ASN A 164 -14.30 -73.89 39.54
N SER A 165 -13.95 -73.13 40.58
CA SER A 165 -13.14 -73.64 41.73
C SER A 165 -14.00 -74.22 42.88
N GLU A 166 -15.32 -74.02 42.84
CA GLU A 166 -16.28 -74.59 43.83
C GLU A 166 -16.92 -75.87 43.35
N LEU A 167 -16.63 -76.32 42.10
CA LEU A 167 -17.03 -77.61 41.52
C LEU A 167 -15.90 -78.61 41.63
#